data_ddc3fd6e8ce9ca1f831ba51ec730778b
#
_entry.id   ddc3fd6e8ce9ca1f831ba51ec730778b
#
_cell.length_a   1.000
_cell.length_b   1.000
_cell.length_c   1.000
_cell.angle_alpha   90.00
_cell.angle_beta   90.00
_cell.angle_gamma   90.00
#
_symmetry.space_group_name_H-M   'P 1'
#
loop_
_entity.id
_entity.type
_entity.pdbx_description
1 polymer ?
#
loop_
_entity_poly.entity_id
_entity_poly.type
_entity_poly.pdbx_seq_one_letter_code
_entity_poly.pdbx_strand_id
1 'polypeptide(L)'
;MVRESDLVLTMFLCAAVLATGLVLDAGQRRRFMNWFCLAVGLFYFCSGLLAIVVNLLDIYIYLPPEGVLFGLEVPESLHYLNVFNTNRTISSLWFYITLCMMVYQFFACKRRALRIPIVIAGLLFYLAIGMCFSRTVKIVTAGSVAMLAVLLAFRYLSFKRLWQKCLVVLICAALLIPLSFKSFDWLSSLMSQVSEVLISQVYGEQGDESVSGVDLTDSRDLKEDISNLSERGQIYASFIPTLKTDPKRILIGSFADKLMTVPNTFIVFPIPFTHMHNFLLEVFMLTGLPGFLLVAAFCLLLVLRMLHLFFTKDPRIGLAEKTLTIPLAGILLYGMFEVVIFTACGDRRAPTDMRELSFFIIAGIVLGYSHDILPKLPGLKRK
;
A
#
# COMPACT_ATOMS: atom_id res chain seq x y z
N MET A 1 -16.22 11.66 15.69
CA MET A 1 -17.33 11.74 14.71
C MET A 1 -16.74 12.39 13.46
N VAL A 2 -16.55 11.65 12.37
CA VAL A 2 -16.16 12.24 11.07
C VAL A 2 -17.34 13.12 10.67
N ARG A 3 -17.11 14.39 10.42
CA ARG A 3 -18.16 15.27 9.94
C ARG A 3 -18.51 14.87 8.51
N GLU A 4 -19.78 14.90 8.13
CA GLU A 4 -20.20 14.64 6.75
C GLU A 4 -19.42 15.50 5.75
N SER A 5 -19.06 16.74 6.15
CA SER A 5 -18.20 17.63 5.40
C SER A 5 -16.82 17.06 5.07
N ASP A 6 -16.23 16.28 5.99
CA ASP A 6 -14.87 15.74 5.81
C ASP A 6 -14.87 14.60 4.79
N LEU A 7 -15.94 13.79 4.77
CA LEU A 7 -16.13 12.75 3.77
C LEU A 7 -16.32 13.34 2.37
N VAL A 8 -17.22 14.33 2.24
CA VAL A 8 -17.48 15.00 0.96
C VAL A 8 -16.21 15.66 0.44
N LEU A 9 -15.44 16.33 1.33
CA LEU A 9 -14.16 16.94 0.99
C LEU A 9 -13.15 15.89 0.49
N THR A 10 -13.04 14.76 1.18
CA THR A 10 -12.11 13.66 0.78
C THR A 10 -12.49 13.11 -0.58
N MET A 11 -13.77 12.80 -0.81
CA MET A 11 -14.25 12.30 -2.11
C MET A 11 -14.00 13.33 -3.23
N PHE A 12 -14.22 14.62 -2.94
CA PHE A 12 -13.94 15.70 -3.89
C PHE A 12 -12.45 15.80 -4.21
N LEU A 13 -11.58 15.73 -3.21
CA LEU A 13 -10.12 15.74 -3.39
C LEU A 13 -9.65 14.53 -4.22
N CYS A 14 -10.13 13.34 -3.91
CA CYS A 14 -9.80 12.13 -4.67
C CYS A 14 -10.25 12.24 -6.13
N ALA A 15 -11.45 12.74 -6.37
CA ALA A 15 -11.96 12.98 -7.72
C ALA A 15 -11.17 14.08 -8.45
N ALA A 16 -10.82 15.16 -7.77
CA ALA A 16 -10.03 16.26 -8.34
C ALA A 16 -8.63 15.82 -8.74
N VAL A 17 -7.93 15.05 -7.90
CA VAL A 17 -6.58 14.57 -8.25
C VAL A 17 -6.60 13.52 -9.36
N LEU A 18 -7.63 12.65 -9.38
CA LEU A 18 -7.85 11.71 -10.48
C LEU A 18 -8.08 12.46 -11.81
N ALA A 19 -8.97 13.45 -11.79
CA ALA A 19 -9.27 14.29 -12.96
C ALA A 19 -8.04 15.08 -13.43
N THR A 20 -7.25 15.62 -12.49
CA THR A 20 -5.99 16.32 -12.79
C THR A 20 -5.05 15.43 -13.60
N GLY A 21 -4.85 14.17 -13.20
CA GLY A 21 -4.03 13.21 -13.95
C GLY A 21 -4.52 12.97 -15.38
N LEU A 22 -5.82 13.04 -15.62
CA LEU A 22 -6.41 12.88 -16.96
C LEU A 22 -6.23 14.12 -17.85
N VAL A 23 -6.33 15.33 -17.26
CA VAL A 23 -6.30 16.60 -18.01
C VAL A 23 -4.88 17.03 -18.36
N LEU A 24 -3.90 16.78 -17.52
CA LEU A 24 -2.50 17.13 -17.74
C LEU A 24 -1.95 16.47 -19.02
N ASP A 25 -1.10 17.19 -19.76
CA ASP A 25 -0.30 16.58 -20.84
C ASP A 25 0.82 15.66 -20.29
N ALA A 26 1.43 14.87 -21.16
CA ALA A 26 2.46 13.89 -20.75
C ALA A 26 3.66 14.54 -20.06
N GLY A 27 4.08 15.74 -20.47
CA GLY A 27 5.18 16.48 -19.87
C GLY A 27 4.81 17.04 -18.49
N GLN A 28 3.59 17.54 -18.34
CA GLN A 28 3.05 18.03 -17.08
C GLN A 28 2.87 16.89 -16.07
N ARG A 29 2.31 15.73 -16.51
CA ARG A 29 2.19 14.51 -15.66
C ARG A 29 3.56 14.09 -15.13
N ARG A 30 4.58 14.06 -15.98
CA ARG A 30 5.95 13.68 -15.58
C ARG A 30 6.51 14.67 -14.56
N ARG A 31 6.35 15.98 -14.77
CA ARG A 31 6.78 17.02 -13.82
C ARG A 31 6.04 16.88 -12.48
N PHE A 32 4.72 16.73 -12.53
CA PHE A 32 3.89 16.52 -11.35
C PHE A 32 4.33 15.29 -10.55
N MET A 33 4.49 14.13 -11.22
CA MET A 33 4.96 12.91 -10.56
C MET A 33 6.36 13.05 -9.96
N ASN A 34 7.28 13.75 -10.63
CA ASN A 34 8.60 13.99 -10.07
C ASN A 34 8.54 14.81 -8.78
N TRP A 35 7.74 15.88 -8.74
CA TRP A 35 7.55 16.67 -7.53
C TRP A 35 6.82 15.90 -6.43
N PHE A 36 5.78 15.17 -6.78
CA PHE A 36 5.04 14.34 -5.84
C PHE A 36 5.94 13.27 -5.21
N CYS A 37 6.68 12.53 -6.03
CA CYS A 37 7.63 11.53 -5.53
C CYS A 37 8.74 12.15 -4.67
N LEU A 38 9.24 13.35 -5.02
CA LEU A 38 10.25 14.02 -4.22
C LEU A 38 9.69 14.46 -2.87
N ALA A 39 8.53 15.10 -2.85
CA ALA A 39 7.91 15.59 -1.61
C ALA A 39 7.55 14.43 -0.67
N VAL A 40 6.83 13.42 -1.16
CA VAL A 40 6.42 12.25 -0.39
C VAL A 40 7.64 11.41 -0.02
N GLY A 41 8.57 11.19 -0.97
CA GLY A 41 9.79 10.43 -0.74
C GLY A 41 10.68 11.08 0.33
N LEU A 42 10.88 12.38 0.31
CA LEU A 42 11.68 13.09 1.32
C LEU A 42 11.02 13.05 2.71
N PHE A 43 9.71 13.29 2.75
CA PHE A 43 8.95 13.26 4.01
C PHE A 43 9.04 11.88 4.69
N TYR A 44 8.77 10.80 3.92
CA TYR A 44 8.84 9.45 4.47
C TYR A 44 10.27 8.94 4.66
N PHE A 45 11.24 9.45 3.90
CA PHE A 45 12.64 9.14 4.15
C PHE A 45 13.06 9.63 5.54
N CYS A 46 12.78 10.89 5.87
CA CYS A 46 13.14 11.46 7.16
C CYS A 46 12.39 10.77 8.31
N SER A 47 11.07 10.57 8.16
CA SER A 47 10.25 9.92 9.19
C SER A 47 10.57 8.43 9.35
N GLY A 48 10.83 7.72 8.24
CA GLY A 48 11.21 6.32 8.25
C GLY A 48 12.61 6.10 8.85
N LEU A 49 13.58 6.96 8.54
CA LEU A 49 14.89 6.92 9.14
C LEU A 49 14.81 7.15 10.65
N LEU A 50 14.06 8.16 11.09
CA LEU A 50 13.82 8.42 12.50
C LEU A 50 13.19 7.22 13.18
N ALA A 51 12.13 6.65 12.61
CA ALA A 51 11.46 5.49 13.16
C ALA A 51 12.38 4.27 13.28
N ILE A 52 13.22 4.01 12.27
CA ILE A 52 14.20 2.91 12.30
C ILE A 52 15.22 3.13 13.42
N VAL A 53 15.80 4.33 13.54
CA VAL A 53 16.80 4.64 14.57
C VAL A 53 16.20 4.50 15.96
N VAL A 54 15.02 5.07 16.20
CA VAL A 54 14.33 5.01 17.49
C VAL A 54 13.98 3.55 17.84
N ASN A 55 13.54 2.75 16.86
CA ASN A 55 13.25 1.34 17.03
C ASN A 55 14.50 0.51 17.37
N LEU A 56 15.62 0.73 16.67
CA LEU A 56 16.86 0.02 16.91
C LEU A 56 17.51 0.34 18.29
N LEU A 57 17.22 1.51 18.84
CA LEU A 57 17.71 1.93 20.17
C LEU A 57 16.73 1.60 21.29
N ASP A 58 15.63 0.89 21.00
CA ASP A 58 14.55 0.62 21.95
C ASP A 58 13.99 1.89 22.63
N ILE A 59 13.96 2.98 21.88
CA ILE A 59 13.41 4.26 22.32
C ILE A 59 12.06 4.46 21.65
N TYR A 60 11.19 5.22 22.29
CA TYR A 60 9.94 5.67 21.68
C TYR A 60 9.70 7.14 21.95
N ILE A 61 9.11 7.83 20.99
CA ILE A 61 8.64 9.21 21.12
C ILE A 61 7.16 9.15 21.43
N TYR A 62 6.81 9.56 22.65
CA TYR A 62 5.45 9.53 23.16
C TYR A 62 4.79 10.91 23.04
N LEU A 63 3.56 10.94 22.53
CA LEU A 63 2.75 12.14 22.45
C LEU A 63 1.41 11.90 23.17
N PRO A 64 1.23 12.40 24.43
CA PRO A 64 -0.04 12.26 25.12
C PRO A 64 -1.12 13.17 24.49
N PRO A 65 -2.40 12.76 24.42
CA PRO A 65 -2.97 11.47 24.81
C PRO A 65 -2.95 10.40 23.71
N GLU A 66 -2.35 10.68 22.55
CA GLU A 66 -2.44 9.84 21.34
C GLU A 66 -1.60 8.55 21.44
N GLY A 67 -0.61 8.48 22.34
CA GLY A 67 0.26 7.34 22.51
C GLY A 67 1.60 7.46 21.79
N VAL A 68 2.19 6.35 21.36
CA VAL A 68 3.52 6.32 20.72
C VAL A 68 3.45 6.92 19.32
N LEU A 69 4.15 8.04 19.11
CA LEU A 69 4.26 8.68 17.80
C LEU A 69 5.25 7.95 16.88
N PHE A 70 6.42 7.61 17.42
CA PHE A 70 7.47 6.86 16.74
C PHE A 70 8.08 5.84 17.70
N GLY A 71 8.54 4.73 17.18
CA GLY A 71 9.24 3.70 17.92
C GLY A 71 8.46 2.40 18.03
N LEU A 72 8.74 1.65 19.09
CA LEU A 72 8.10 0.38 19.36
C LEU A 72 6.72 0.59 20.00
N GLU A 73 5.68 0.16 19.35
CA GLU A 73 4.43 -0.13 20.02
C GLU A 73 4.48 -1.60 20.46
N VAL A 74 4.42 -1.82 21.76
CA VAL A 74 4.46 -3.14 22.38
C VAL A 74 3.01 -3.56 22.74
N PRO A 75 2.30 -4.24 21.86
CA PRO A 75 1.32 -5.20 22.34
C PRO A 75 2.13 -6.35 22.97
N GLU A 76 1.64 -6.96 24.01
CA GLU A 76 2.34 -7.95 24.86
C GLU A 76 3.16 -9.05 24.13
N SER A 77 3.11 -9.15 22.80
CA SER A 77 3.71 -10.22 22.00
C SER A 77 4.55 -9.81 20.78
N LEU A 78 4.58 -8.56 20.33
CA LEU A 78 5.26 -8.19 19.06
C LEU A 78 5.77 -6.75 19.05
N HIS A 79 7.07 -6.61 18.90
CA HIS A 79 7.73 -5.32 18.62
C HIS A 79 7.63 -5.03 17.11
N TYR A 80 7.03 -3.92 16.70
CA TYR A 80 6.98 -3.52 15.30
C TYR A 80 7.21 -2.02 15.10
N LEU A 81 7.75 -1.68 13.94
CA LEU A 81 8.02 -0.30 13.59
C LEU A 81 6.71 0.50 13.46
N ASN A 82 6.57 1.55 14.29
CA ASN A 82 5.45 2.48 14.28
C ASN A 82 5.88 3.84 13.75
N VAL A 83 5.03 4.43 12.92
CA VAL A 83 5.23 5.76 12.35
C VAL A 83 3.92 6.55 12.48
N PHE A 84 3.97 7.71 13.11
CA PHE A 84 2.82 8.60 13.31
C PHE A 84 1.64 7.98 14.04
N ASN A 85 1.90 7.16 15.05
CA ASN A 85 0.86 6.46 15.82
C ASN A 85 -0.12 5.66 14.91
N THR A 86 0.42 5.04 13.87
CA THR A 86 -0.35 4.19 12.97
C THR A 86 -0.04 2.72 13.24
N ASN A 87 -0.98 1.84 12.93
CA ASN A 87 -0.73 0.41 13.08
C ASN A 87 0.32 -0.07 12.04
N ARG A 88 0.90 -1.25 12.30
CA ARG A 88 1.93 -1.88 11.45
C ARG A 88 1.53 -1.99 9.97
N THR A 89 0.26 -2.25 9.71
CA THR A 89 -0.29 -2.42 8.36
C THR A 89 -0.30 -1.10 7.58
N ILE A 90 -0.65 -0.02 8.26
CA ILE A 90 -0.70 1.33 7.70
C ILE A 90 0.72 1.82 7.41
N SER A 91 1.63 1.73 8.41
CA SER A 91 3.03 2.15 8.26
C SER A 91 3.73 1.42 7.12
N SER A 92 3.54 0.10 7.02
CA SER A 92 4.18 -0.71 5.98
C SER A 92 3.68 -0.37 4.58
N LEU A 93 2.40 -0.04 4.41
CA LEU A 93 1.87 0.37 3.11
C LEU A 93 2.44 1.73 2.66
N TRP A 94 2.67 2.66 3.59
CA TRP A 94 3.38 3.90 3.31
C TRP A 94 4.77 3.65 2.76
N PHE A 95 5.54 2.81 3.42
CA PHE A 95 6.90 2.47 2.96
C PHE A 95 6.85 1.76 1.61
N TYR A 96 5.85 0.90 1.37
CA TYR A 96 5.65 0.26 0.07
C TYR A 96 5.38 1.27 -1.05
N ILE A 97 4.44 2.21 -0.85
CA ILE A 97 4.13 3.24 -1.84
C ILE A 97 5.40 4.06 -2.13
N THR A 98 6.13 4.45 -1.08
CA THR A 98 7.35 5.25 -1.24
C THR A 98 8.47 4.47 -1.94
N LEU A 99 8.63 3.18 -1.64
CA LEU A 99 9.55 2.30 -2.37
C LEU A 99 9.24 2.28 -3.87
N CYS A 100 7.97 2.13 -4.23
CA CYS A 100 7.56 2.17 -5.64
C CYS A 100 7.82 3.54 -6.29
N MET A 101 7.67 4.64 -5.55
CA MET A 101 8.03 5.98 -6.00
C MET A 101 9.54 6.12 -6.22
N MET A 102 10.38 5.50 -5.38
CA MET A 102 11.84 5.47 -5.60
C MET A 102 12.19 4.67 -6.87
N VAL A 103 11.50 3.57 -7.14
CA VAL A 103 11.64 2.82 -8.41
C VAL A 103 11.28 3.69 -9.62
N TYR A 104 10.16 4.42 -9.55
CA TYR A 104 9.80 5.38 -10.61
C TYR A 104 10.90 6.43 -10.79
N GLN A 105 11.36 7.07 -9.71
CA GLN A 105 12.40 8.11 -9.74
C GLN A 105 13.73 7.59 -10.30
N PHE A 106 14.12 6.36 -9.98
CA PHE A 106 15.32 5.74 -10.53
C PHE A 106 15.31 5.70 -12.06
N PHE A 107 14.17 5.33 -12.67
CA PHE A 107 14.03 5.28 -14.12
C PHE A 107 13.75 6.66 -14.75
N ALA A 108 13.10 7.58 -14.04
CA ALA A 108 12.84 8.94 -14.51
C ALA A 108 14.09 9.83 -14.44
N CYS A 109 15.04 9.55 -13.54
CA CYS A 109 16.22 10.36 -13.30
C CYS A 109 17.25 10.22 -14.44
N LYS A 110 17.58 11.33 -15.07
CA LYS A 110 18.58 11.39 -16.14
C LYS A 110 20.02 11.40 -15.62
N ARG A 111 20.27 11.97 -14.43
CA ARG A 111 21.59 12.11 -13.82
C ARG A 111 21.98 10.84 -13.08
N ARG A 112 23.01 10.13 -13.55
CA ARG A 112 23.45 8.85 -12.96
C ARG A 112 23.84 8.98 -11.49
N ALA A 113 24.50 10.08 -11.10
CA ALA A 113 24.90 10.32 -9.71
C ALA A 113 23.72 10.38 -8.74
N LEU A 114 22.56 10.91 -9.15
CA LEU A 114 21.37 10.97 -8.33
C LEU A 114 20.65 9.62 -8.17
N ARG A 115 20.99 8.63 -8.97
CA ARG A 115 20.43 7.27 -8.83
C ARG A 115 20.94 6.55 -7.58
N ILE A 116 22.17 6.87 -7.13
CA ILE A 116 22.76 6.27 -5.93
C ILE A 116 21.91 6.58 -4.68
N PRO A 117 21.66 7.86 -4.31
CA PRO A 117 20.81 8.16 -3.16
C PRO A 117 19.38 7.64 -3.30
N ILE A 118 18.81 7.55 -4.53
CA ILE A 118 17.50 6.95 -4.76
C ILE A 118 17.51 5.45 -4.43
N VAL A 119 18.57 4.72 -4.81
CA VAL A 119 18.71 3.30 -4.46
C VAL A 119 18.87 3.12 -2.96
N ILE A 120 19.69 3.95 -2.30
CA ILE A 120 19.87 3.91 -0.84
C ILE A 120 18.53 4.15 -0.14
N ALA A 121 17.78 5.17 -0.56
CA ALA A 121 16.43 5.42 -0.02
C ALA A 121 15.49 4.23 -0.26
N GLY A 122 15.51 3.64 -1.45
CA GLY A 122 14.72 2.46 -1.77
C GLY A 122 15.07 1.25 -0.87
N LEU A 123 16.35 1.01 -0.61
CA LEU A 123 16.79 -0.05 0.32
C LEU A 123 16.35 0.22 1.77
N LEU A 124 16.38 1.49 2.20
CA LEU A 124 15.85 1.89 3.51
C LEU A 124 14.35 1.58 3.64
N PHE A 125 13.54 1.91 2.63
CA PHE A 125 12.11 1.60 2.65
C PHE A 125 11.83 0.09 2.59
N TYR A 126 12.63 -0.65 1.83
CA TYR A 126 12.54 -2.11 1.81
C TYR A 126 12.83 -2.72 3.18
N LEU A 127 13.85 -2.22 3.87
CA LEU A 127 14.18 -2.58 5.25
C LEU A 127 13.02 -2.25 6.20
N ALA A 128 12.48 -1.02 6.13
CA ALA A 128 11.38 -0.58 6.97
C ALA A 128 10.12 -1.46 6.79
N ILE A 129 9.83 -1.92 5.56
CA ILE A 129 8.76 -2.89 5.30
C ILE A 129 8.99 -4.20 6.05
N GLY A 130 10.23 -4.70 6.08
CA GLY A 130 10.63 -5.89 6.84
C GLY A 130 10.33 -5.72 8.33
N MET A 131 10.70 -4.58 8.92
CA MET A 131 10.55 -4.26 10.34
C MET A 131 9.08 -3.99 10.77
N CYS A 132 8.16 -3.74 9.86
CA CYS A 132 6.74 -3.55 10.17
C CYS A 132 5.97 -4.86 10.39
N PHE A 133 6.54 -6.03 10.09
CA PHE A 133 5.91 -7.35 10.23
C PHE A 133 4.52 -7.50 9.56
N SER A 134 4.22 -6.70 8.56
CA SER A 134 2.98 -6.81 7.80
C SER A 134 3.13 -7.84 6.67
N ARG A 135 2.56 -9.02 6.82
CA ARG A 135 2.61 -10.10 5.81
C ARG A 135 1.98 -9.69 4.50
N THR A 136 0.86 -8.98 4.55
CA THR A 136 0.17 -8.50 3.34
C THR A 136 1.10 -7.60 2.52
N VAL A 137 1.81 -6.66 3.16
CA VAL A 137 2.73 -5.77 2.43
C VAL A 137 3.97 -6.52 1.96
N LYS A 138 4.49 -7.51 2.71
CA LYS A 138 5.58 -8.38 2.24
C LYS A 138 5.17 -9.12 0.95
N ILE A 139 3.95 -9.71 0.90
CA ILE A 139 3.40 -10.36 -0.31
C ILE A 139 3.31 -9.37 -1.47
N VAL A 140 2.72 -8.20 -1.23
CA VAL A 140 2.55 -7.14 -2.25
C VAL A 140 3.90 -6.66 -2.76
N THR A 141 4.87 -6.46 -1.87
CA THR A 141 6.24 -6.05 -2.25
C THR A 141 6.94 -7.13 -3.07
N ALA A 142 6.86 -8.39 -2.66
CA ALA A 142 7.42 -9.52 -3.41
C ALA A 142 6.81 -9.64 -4.81
N GLY A 143 5.48 -9.50 -4.92
CA GLY A 143 4.79 -9.45 -6.21
C GLY A 143 5.25 -8.27 -7.08
N SER A 144 5.48 -7.11 -6.46
CA SER A 144 5.97 -5.90 -7.15
C SER A 144 7.41 -6.06 -7.68
N VAL A 145 8.27 -6.71 -6.92
CA VAL A 145 9.63 -7.08 -7.37
C VAL A 145 9.55 -8.01 -8.58
N ALA A 146 8.70 -9.02 -8.55
CA ALA A 146 8.47 -9.90 -9.68
C ALA A 146 7.90 -9.16 -10.90
N MET A 147 6.92 -8.25 -10.70
CA MET A 147 6.39 -7.41 -11.78
C MET A 147 7.47 -6.49 -12.40
N LEU A 148 8.32 -5.89 -11.58
CA LEU A 148 9.44 -5.07 -12.07
C LEU A 148 10.40 -5.91 -12.91
N ALA A 149 10.75 -7.12 -12.46
CA ALA A 149 11.62 -8.02 -13.21
C ALA A 149 11.00 -8.44 -14.56
N VAL A 150 9.69 -8.74 -14.59
CA VAL A 150 8.95 -9.01 -15.82
C VAL A 150 8.99 -7.81 -16.77
N LEU A 151 8.79 -6.59 -16.25
CA LEU A 151 8.85 -5.37 -17.04
C LEU A 151 10.23 -5.15 -17.65
N LEU A 152 11.30 -5.37 -16.88
CA LEU A 152 12.68 -5.29 -17.34
C LEU A 152 12.99 -6.39 -18.37
N ALA A 153 12.58 -7.62 -18.13
CA ALA A 153 12.73 -8.72 -19.07
C ALA A 153 12.05 -8.42 -20.41
N PHE A 154 10.83 -7.88 -20.39
CA PHE A 154 10.12 -7.50 -21.63
C PHE A 154 10.73 -6.28 -22.32
N ARG A 155 11.46 -5.44 -21.60
CA ARG A 155 12.19 -4.31 -22.17
C ARG A 155 13.48 -4.72 -22.88
N TYR A 156 14.23 -5.64 -22.27
CA TYR A 156 15.59 -5.97 -22.73
C TYR A 156 15.68 -7.28 -23.50
N LEU A 157 14.72 -8.20 -23.36
CA LEU A 157 14.69 -9.47 -24.04
C LEU A 157 13.63 -9.47 -25.15
N SER A 158 14.00 -10.03 -26.31
CA SER A 158 13.10 -10.14 -27.46
C SER A 158 12.34 -11.46 -27.44
N PHE A 159 11.10 -11.43 -27.00
CA PHE A 159 10.22 -12.61 -27.00
C PHE A 159 9.33 -12.62 -28.24
N LYS A 160 9.51 -13.61 -29.09
CA LYS A 160 8.71 -13.77 -30.31
C LYS A 160 7.40 -14.50 -30.06
N ARG A 161 7.37 -15.48 -29.12
CA ARG A 161 6.23 -16.36 -28.86
C ARG A 161 5.57 -16.04 -27.51
N LEU A 162 4.25 -16.19 -27.45
CA LEU A 162 3.47 -15.93 -26.22
C LEU A 162 3.91 -16.82 -25.05
N TRP A 163 4.18 -18.10 -25.30
CA TRP A 163 4.62 -19.03 -24.25
C TRP A 163 5.94 -18.60 -23.58
N GLN A 164 6.88 -17.98 -24.34
CA GLN A 164 8.14 -17.43 -23.79
C GLN A 164 7.84 -16.30 -22.77
N LYS A 165 6.85 -15.46 -23.07
CA LYS A 165 6.41 -14.39 -22.14
C LYS A 165 5.79 -14.97 -20.90
N CYS A 166 4.90 -15.98 -21.04
CA CYS A 166 4.29 -16.67 -19.89
C CYS A 166 5.36 -17.38 -19.05
N LEU A 167 6.34 -18.02 -19.68
CA LEU A 167 7.44 -18.68 -18.97
C LEU A 167 8.26 -17.69 -18.15
N VAL A 168 8.59 -16.52 -18.71
CA VAL A 168 9.32 -15.47 -17.96
C VAL A 168 8.51 -14.99 -16.75
N VAL A 169 7.20 -14.76 -16.91
CA VAL A 169 6.33 -14.38 -15.78
C VAL A 169 6.38 -15.44 -14.68
N LEU A 170 6.24 -16.72 -15.05
CA LEU A 170 6.29 -17.84 -14.12
C LEU A 170 7.65 -17.94 -13.41
N ILE A 171 8.75 -17.82 -14.15
CA ILE A 171 10.11 -17.89 -13.58
C ILE A 171 10.33 -16.71 -12.63
N CYS A 172 9.99 -15.48 -13.04
CA CYS A 172 10.12 -14.32 -12.17
C CYS A 172 9.28 -14.47 -10.89
N ALA A 173 8.04 -14.93 -10.97
CA ALA A 173 7.21 -15.17 -9.82
C ALA A 173 7.76 -16.28 -8.92
N ALA A 174 8.10 -17.44 -9.50
CA ALA A 174 8.57 -18.61 -8.75
C ALA A 174 9.91 -18.40 -8.04
N LEU A 175 10.80 -17.56 -8.59
CA LEU A 175 12.11 -17.28 -8.00
C LEU A 175 12.09 -16.07 -7.08
N LEU A 176 11.50 -14.95 -7.54
CA LEU A 176 11.63 -13.67 -6.84
C LEU A 176 10.67 -13.53 -5.65
N ILE A 177 9.51 -14.17 -5.68
CA ILE A 177 8.59 -14.10 -4.54
C ILE A 177 9.22 -14.81 -3.31
N PRO A 178 9.64 -16.10 -3.37
CA PRO A 178 10.27 -16.75 -2.22
C PRO A 178 11.59 -16.05 -1.81
N LEU A 179 12.39 -15.59 -2.77
CA LEU A 179 13.63 -14.85 -2.47
C LEU A 179 13.36 -13.56 -1.71
N SER A 180 12.30 -12.82 -2.06
CA SER A 180 11.91 -11.60 -1.35
C SER A 180 11.49 -11.92 0.09
N PHE A 181 10.74 -13.00 0.33
CA PHE A 181 10.40 -13.42 1.70
C PHE A 181 11.64 -13.74 2.53
N LYS A 182 12.53 -14.58 1.98
CA LYS A 182 13.82 -14.90 2.67
C LYS A 182 14.66 -13.65 2.94
N SER A 183 14.64 -12.67 2.04
CA SER A 183 15.37 -11.42 2.25
C SER A 183 14.77 -10.59 3.38
N PHE A 184 13.44 -10.56 3.55
CA PHE A 184 12.82 -9.91 4.69
C PHE A 184 13.20 -10.57 6.02
N ASP A 185 13.16 -11.90 6.08
CA ASP A 185 13.53 -12.65 7.29
C ASP A 185 15.01 -12.43 7.63
N TRP A 186 15.89 -12.48 6.64
CA TRP A 186 17.33 -12.19 6.83
C TRP A 186 17.57 -10.75 7.28
N LEU A 187 16.90 -9.75 6.69
CA LEU A 187 17.02 -8.35 7.09
C LEU A 187 16.51 -8.13 8.51
N SER A 188 15.40 -8.74 8.89
CA SER A 188 14.88 -8.66 10.26
C SER A 188 15.87 -9.23 11.28
N SER A 189 16.45 -10.40 11.00
CA SER A 189 17.50 -11.01 11.84
C SER A 189 18.76 -10.13 11.94
N LEU A 190 19.19 -9.53 10.82
CA LEU A 190 20.31 -8.60 10.82
C LEU A 190 20.04 -7.36 11.69
N MET A 191 18.82 -6.82 11.60
CA MET A 191 18.43 -5.64 12.39
C MET A 191 18.34 -5.96 13.89
N SER A 192 17.88 -7.16 14.27
CA SER A 192 17.93 -7.61 15.67
C SER A 192 19.37 -7.61 16.20
N GLN A 193 20.32 -8.16 15.44
CA GLN A 193 21.74 -8.16 15.83
C GLN A 193 22.32 -6.74 15.92
N VAL A 194 21.98 -5.85 14.99
CA VAL A 194 22.39 -4.44 15.02
C VAL A 194 21.81 -3.74 16.24
N SER A 195 20.54 -3.98 16.57
CA SER A 195 19.88 -3.44 17.76
C SER A 195 20.60 -3.88 19.04
N GLU A 196 20.93 -5.15 19.15
CA GLU A 196 21.64 -5.72 20.29
C GLU A 196 23.01 -5.04 20.54
N VAL A 197 23.79 -4.88 19.44
CA VAL A 197 25.09 -4.17 19.50
C VAL A 197 24.91 -2.69 19.86
N LEU A 198 23.92 -2.00 19.26
CA LEU A 198 23.70 -0.58 19.56
C LEU A 198 23.26 -0.35 21.01
N ILE A 199 22.34 -1.18 21.51
CA ILE A 199 21.83 -1.10 22.88
C ILE A 199 22.98 -1.33 23.86
N SER A 200 23.82 -2.34 23.64
CA SER A 200 24.98 -2.62 24.49
C SER A 200 26.03 -1.47 24.50
N GLN A 201 26.20 -0.77 23.36
CA GLN A 201 27.09 0.39 23.27
C GLN A 201 26.53 1.66 23.92
N VAL A 202 25.20 1.90 23.79
CA VAL A 202 24.56 3.13 24.27
C VAL A 202 24.27 3.06 25.77
N TYR A 203 23.81 1.90 26.26
CA TYR A 203 23.39 1.74 27.67
C TYR A 203 24.45 1.08 28.55
N GLY A 204 25.54 0.58 27.95
CA GLY A 204 26.64 -0.08 28.66
C GLY A 204 26.31 -1.47 29.17
N GLU A 205 27.32 -2.20 29.65
CA GLU A 205 27.16 -3.54 30.24
C GLU A 205 26.46 -3.54 31.64
N GLN A 206 26.06 -2.37 32.13
CA GLN A 206 25.41 -2.21 33.45
C GLN A 206 23.89 -2.44 33.40
N GLY A 207 23.32 -2.79 32.23
CA GLY A 207 21.93 -3.17 32.15
C GLY A 207 21.69 -4.51 32.85
N ASP A 208 20.79 -4.49 33.85
CA ASP A 208 20.20 -5.70 34.43
C ASP A 208 19.91 -6.71 33.30
N GLU A 209 19.93 -8.01 33.60
CA GLU A 209 19.68 -9.12 32.65
C GLU A 209 18.38 -8.99 31.79
N SER A 210 17.63 -7.90 31.99
CA SER A 210 16.37 -7.59 31.29
C SER A 210 16.54 -6.78 29.99
N VAL A 211 17.71 -6.20 29.66
CA VAL A 211 17.92 -5.46 28.42
C VAL A 211 18.46 -6.40 27.33
N SER A 212 17.67 -7.38 26.98
CA SER A 212 17.89 -8.15 25.75
C SER A 212 17.59 -7.27 24.54
N GLY A 213 18.43 -7.36 23.50
CA GLY A 213 18.18 -6.66 22.24
C GLY A 213 16.76 -6.90 21.72
N VAL A 214 16.23 -5.92 21.01
CA VAL A 214 14.87 -6.02 20.46
C VAL A 214 14.79 -7.19 19.48
N ASP A 215 13.99 -8.21 19.81
CA ASP A 215 13.73 -9.31 18.88
C ASP A 215 12.83 -8.81 17.74
N LEU A 216 13.45 -8.53 16.60
CA LEU A 216 12.80 -8.12 15.37
C LEU A 216 12.48 -9.33 14.47
N THR A 217 12.57 -10.55 14.97
CA THR A 217 12.15 -11.75 14.23
C THR A 217 10.64 -11.94 14.32
N ASP A 218 10.01 -12.31 13.21
CA ASP A 218 8.58 -12.63 13.19
C ASP A 218 8.35 -14.01 13.82
N SER A 219 8.31 -14.06 15.16
CA SER A 219 8.15 -15.29 15.94
C SER A 219 6.72 -15.83 15.98
N ARG A 220 5.78 -15.22 15.23
CA ARG A 220 4.38 -15.66 15.20
C ARG A 220 4.26 -17.10 14.70
N ASP A 221 3.65 -17.93 15.53
CA ASP A 221 3.43 -19.34 15.23
C ASP A 221 2.37 -19.51 14.13
N LEU A 222 2.48 -20.58 13.34
CA LEU A 222 1.50 -20.96 12.29
C LEU A 222 0.07 -21.05 12.86
N LYS A 223 -0.07 -21.39 14.15
CA LYS A 223 -1.35 -21.44 14.87
C LYS A 223 -2.00 -20.08 15.02
N GLU A 224 -1.22 -19.03 15.29
CA GLU A 224 -1.73 -17.65 15.39
C GLU A 224 -2.22 -17.15 14.02
N ASP A 225 -1.55 -17.56 12.94
CA ASP A 225 -1.97 -17.24 11.59
C ASP A 225 -3.27 -17.90 11.18
N ILE A 226 -3.45 -19.17 11.56
CA ILE A 226 -4.70 -19.91 11.32
C ILE A 226 -5.83 -19.26 12.14
N SER A 227 -5.55 -18.81 13.37
CA SER A 227 -6.49 -18.04 14.20
C SER A 227 -6.91 -16.74 13.53
N ASN A 228 -5.96 -15.94 13.07
CA ASN A 228 -6.22 -14.67 12.37
C ASN A 228 -6.97 -14.88 11.04
N LEU A 229 -6.70 -15.96 10.31
CA LEU A 229 -7.48 -16.36 9.14
C LEU A 229 -8.90 -16.79 9.53
N SER A 230 -9.07 -17.46 10.68
CA SER A 230 -10.39 -17.86 11.20
C SER A 230 -11.23 -16.64 11.60
N GLU A 231 -10.63 -15.57 12.16
CA GLU A 231 -11.32 -14.32 12.48
C GLU A 231 -11.83 -13.63 11.19
N ARG A 232 -10.98 -13.50 10.17
CA ARG A 232 -11.42 -12.97 8.86
C ARG A 232 -12.47 -13.86 8.21
N GLY A 233 -12.34 -15.18 8.36
CA GLY A 233 -13.35 -16.16 7.95
C GLY A 233 -14.71 -15.92 8.65
N GLN A 234 -14.70 -15.59 9.93
CA GLN A 234 -15.93 -15.22 10.68
C GLN A 234 -16.54 -13.91 10.16
N ILE A 235 -15.71 -12.89 9.85
CA ILE A 235 -16.19 -11.64 9.25
C ILE A 235 -16.88 -11.93 7.91
N TYR A 236 -16.26 -12.71 7.03
CA TYR A 236 -16.85 -13.05 5.73
C TYR A 236 -18.08 -13.96 5.88
N ALA A 237 -18.07 -14.89 6.84
CA ALA A 237 -19.22 -15.72 7.14
C ALA A 237 -20.41 -14.90 7.69
N SER A 238 -20.16 -13.80 8.39
CA SER A 238 -21.21 -12.90 8.92
C SER A 238 -21.86 -12.02 7.84
N PHE A 239 -21.22 -11.88 6.66
CA PHE A 239 -21.70 -11.02 5.58
C PHE A 239 -23.09 -11.42 5.08
N ILE A 240 -23.29 -12.67 4.70
CA ILE A 240 -24.59 -13.16 4.19
C ILE A 240 -25.69 -13.11 5.24
N PRO A 241 -25.50 -13.58 6.50
CA PRO A 241 -26.47 -13.40 7.56
C PRO A 241 -26.86 -11.93 7.79
N THR A 242 -25.88 -11.01 7.81
CA THR A 242 -26.13 -9.57 8.00
C THR A 242 -27.03 -9.01 6.89
N LEU A 243 -26.82 -9.41 5.65
CA LEU A 243 -27.69 -9.01 4.53
C LEU A 243 -29.10 -9.61 4.62
N LYS A 244 -29.23 -10.82 5.17
CA LYS A 244 -30.53 -11.47 5.37
C LYS A 244 -31.36 -10.81 6.47
N THR A 245 -30.73 -10.25 7.50
CA THR A 245 -31.45 -9.54 8.58
C THR A 245 -32.04 -8.21 8.10
N ASP A 246 -31.38 -7.57 7.14
CA ASP A 246 -31.88 -6.33 6.51
C ASP A 246 -31.61 -6.32 4.99
N PRO A 247 -32.53 -6.87 4.18
CA PRO A 247 -32.35 -6.95 2.72
C PRO A 247 -32.21 -5.59 2.02
N LYS A 248 -32.68 -4.49 2.63
CA LYS A 248 -32.52 -3.14 2.06
C LYS A 248 -31.05 -2.77 1.91
N ARG A 249 -30.17 -3.30 2.77
CA ARG A 249 -28.71 -3.11 2.67
C ARG A 249 -28.10 -3.58 1.36
N ILE A 250 -28.73 -4.54 0.69
CA ILE A 250 -28.29 -4.99 -0.65
C ILE A 250 -28.38 -3.84 -1.65
N LEU A 251 -29.41 -3.00 -1.58
CA LEU A 251 -29.66 -1.92 -2.52
C LEU A 251 -28.96 -0.60 -2.11
N ILE A 252 -29.05 -0.23 -0.83
CA ILE A 252 -28.63 1.11 -0.38
C ILE A 252 -27.43 1.10 0.56
N GLY A 253 -27.00 -0.09 1.02
CA GLY A 253 -25.91 -0.24 2.00
C GLY A 253 -26.30 0.22 3.39
N SER A 254 -25.28 0.39 4.24
CA SER A 254 -25.40 0.79 5.67
C SER A 254 -24.62 2.07 5.96
N PHE A 255 -24.41 2.92 4.98
CA PHE A 255 -23.56 4.11 5.14
C PHE A 255 -24.08 5.04 6.26
N ALA A 256 -25.38 5.29 6.30
CA ALA A 256 -26.00 6.11 7.33
C ALA A 256 -25.83 5.49 8.73
N ASP A 257 -26.00 4.18 8.85
CA ASP A 257 -25.85 3.46 10.13
C ASP A 257 -24.40 3.58 10.65
N LYS A 258 -23.41 3.44 9.76
CA LYS A 258 -21.99 3.56 10.11
C LYS A 258 -21.61 4.97 10.58
N LEU A 259 -22.23 6.01 10.01
CA LEU A 259 -22.00 7.39 10.45
C LEU A 259 -22.68 7.70 11.79
N MET A 260 -23.81 7.07 12.09
CA MET A 260 -24.67 7.41 13.22
C MET A 260 -24.41 6.54 14.47
N THR A 261 -23.86 5.33 14.31
CA THR A 261 -23.69 4.39 15.42
C THR A 261 -22.40 4.63 16.22
N VAL A 262 -22.51 4.52 17.56
CA VAL A 262 -21.39 4.50 18.49
C VAL A 262 -21.56 3.26 19.40
N PRO A 263 -20.69 2.27 19.36
CA PRO A 263 -19.50 2.13 18.49
C PRO A 263 -19.88 1.95 17.00
N ASN A 264 -19.02 2.39 16.12
CA ASN A 264 -19.24 2.46 14.67
C ASN A 264 -19.19 1.07 13.99
N THR A 265 -20.07 0.18 14.44
CA THR A 265 -20.19 -1.20 13.94
C THR A 265 -21.38 -1.31 13.00
N PHE A 266 -21.21 -1.89 11.84
CA PHE A 266 -22.29 -2.11 10.87
C PHE A 266 -22.53 -3.58 10.55
N ILE A 267 -21.67 -4.46 11.08
CA ILE A 267 -21.84 -5.91 11.06
C ILE A 267 -22.04 -6.36 12.50
N VAL A 268 -23.17 -6.96 12.79
CA VAL A 268 -23.57 -7.30 14.15
C VAL A 268 -23.63 -8.81 14.38
N PHE A 269 -23.55 -9.62 13.33
CA PHE A 269 -23.76 -11.07 13.45
C PHE A 269 -22.56 -11.86 12.92
N PRO A 270 -22.07 -12.86 13.66
CA PRO A 270 -22.35 -13.23 15.06
C PRO A 270 -21.63 -12.32 16.07
N ILE A 271 -20.62 -11.57 15.62
CA ILE A 271 -19.77 -10.67 16.41
C ILE A 271 -19.78 -9.28 15.75
N PRO A 272 -19.81 -8.19 16.51
CA PRO A 272 -19.77 -6.85 15.93
C PRO A 272 -18.40 -6.54 15.31
N PHE A 273 -18.38 -6.15 14.05
CA PHE A 273 -17.18 -5.73 13.31
C PHE A 273 -17.31 -4.30 12.82
N THR A 274 -16.20 -3.58 12.79
CA THR A 274 -16.13 -2.19 12.31
C THR A 274 -15.79 -2.07 10.84
N HIS A 275 -15.20 -3.11 10.24
CA HIS A 275 -14.78 -3.13 8.82
C HIS A 275 -14.62 -4.56 8.28
N MET A 276 -14.67 -4.71 6.96
CA MET A 276 -14.70 -6.00 6.28
C MET A 276 -13.32 -6.61 5.99
N HIS A 277 -12.21 -5.93 6.28
CA HIS A 277 -10.87 -6.32 5.84
C HIS A 277 -10.77 -6.68 4.34
N ASN A 278 -11.64 -6.09 3.52
CA ASN A 278 -11.65 -6.19 2.07
C ASN A 278 -12.40 -4.97 1.53
N PHE A 279 -11.72 -4.14 0.74
CA PHE A 279 -12.29 -2.86 0.32
C PHE A 279 -13.54 -3.01 -0.57
N LEU A 280 -13.62 -4.05 -1.41
CA LEU A 280 -14.82 -4.26 -2.25
C LEU A 280 -16.03 -4.66 -1.42
N LEU A 281 -15.83 -5.55 -0.44
CA LEU A 281 -16.90 -5.93 0.49
C LEU A 281 -17.29 -4.75 1.40
N GLU A 282 -16.31 -3.94 1.83
CA GLU A 282 -16.55 -2.71 2.58
C GLU A 282 -17.44 -1.74 1.78
N VAL A 283 -17.09 -1.48 0.52
CA VAL A 283 -17.89 -0.65 -0.37
C VAL A 283 -19.29 -1.21 -0.56
N PHE A 284 -19.43 -2.53 -0.74
CA PHE A 284 -20.74 -3.16 -0.82
C PHE A 284 -21.58 -2.93 0.44
N MET A 285 -20.99 -3.16 1.61
CA MET A 285 -21.70 -2.97 2.88
C MET A 285 -22.08 -1.51 3.12
N LEU A 286 -21.28 -0.56 2.66
CA LEU A 286 -21.53 0.87 2.83
C LEU A 286 -22.57 1.42 1.84
N THR A 287 -22.49 1.04 0.57
CA THR A 287 -23.18 1.70 -0.54
C THR A 287 -24.17 0.78 -1.28
N GLY A 288 -24.24 -0.48 -0.88
CA GLY A 288 -25.04 -1.49 -1.57
C GLY A 288 -24.51 -1.88 -2.94
N LEU A 289 -25.31 -2.60 -3.67
CA LEU A 289 -24.99 -3.12 -5.00
C LEU A 289 -24.62 -2.02 -6.03
N PRO A 290 -25.33 -0.89 -6.10
CA PRO A 290 -24.99 0.15 -7.08
C PRO A 290 -23.57 0.72 -6.90
N GLY A 291 -23.20 1.07 -5.67
CA GLY A 291 -21.86 1.59 -5.38
C GLY A 291 -20.78 0.52 -5.59
N PHE A 292 -21.03 -0.72 -5.19
CA PHE A 292 -20.14 -1.84 -5.45
C PHE A 292 -19.89 -2.02 -6.97
N LEU A 293 -20.95 -2.04 -7.79
CA LEU A 293 -20.81 -2.21 -9.25
C LEU A 293 -20.03 -1.05 -9.88
N LEU A 294 -20.25 0.18 -9.41
CA LEU A 294 -19.51 1.35 -9.89
C LEU A 294 -18.03 1.24 -9.57
N VAL A 295 -17.67 0.89 -8.33
CA VAL A 295 -16.28 0.74 -7.90
C VAL A 295 -15.62 -0.46 -8.57
N ALA A 296 -16.32 -1.59 -8.70
CA ALA A 296 -15.80 -2.76 -9.40
C ALA A 296 -15.53 -2.46 -10.89
N ALA A 297 -16.44 -1.74 -11.56
CA ALA A 297 -16.23 -1.29 -12.93
C ALA A 297 -15.04 -0.34 -13.06
N PHE A 298 -14.88 0.61 -12.12
CA PHE A 298 -13.70 1.48 -12.06
C PHE A 298 -12.39 0.68 -11.88
N CYS A 299 -12.36 -0.27 -10.94
CA CYS A 299 -11.20 -1.12 -10.73
C CYS A 299 -10.87 -1.97 -11.97
N LEU A 300 -11.89 -2.54 -12.61
CA LEU A 300 -11.72 -3.30 -13.85
C LEU A 300 -11.13 -2.42 -14.96
N LEU A 301 -11.70 -1.23 -15.17
CA LEU A 301 -11.17 -0.26 -16.13
C LEU A 301 -9.72 0.09 -15.82
N LEU A 302 -9.41 0.37 -14.56
CA LEU A 302 -8.06 0.71 -14.12
C LEU A 302 -7.09 -0.44 -14.43
N VAL A 303 -7.44 -1.69 -14.08
CA VAL A 303 -6.63 -2.88 -14.37
C VAL A 303 -6.39 -3.02 -15.88
N LEU A 304 -7.42 -2.89 -16.70
CA LEU A 304 -7.28 -2.96 -18.17
C LEU A 304 -6.32 -1.87 -18.70
N ARG A 305 -6.41 -0.65 -18.15
CA ARG A 305 -5.54 0.47 -18.53
C ARG A 305 -4.10 0.27 -18.05
N MET A 306 -3.93 -0.29 -16.85
CA MET A 306 -2.61 -0.67 -16.32
C MET A 306 -1.96 -1.74 -17.21
N LEU A 307 -2.67 -2.81 -17.57
CA LEU A 307 -2.17 -3.85 -18.46
C LEU A 307 -1.78 -3.27 -19.83
N HIS A 308 -2.65 -2.39 -20.38
CA HIS A 308 -2.35 -1.72 -21.64
C HIS A 308 -1.06 -0.88 -21.55
N LEU A 309 -0.89 -0.07 -20.49
CA LEU A 309 0.30 0.73 -20.27
C LEU A 309 1.55 -0.13 -20.01
N PHE A 310 1.42 -1.20 -19.25
CA PHE A 310 2.52 -2.12 -18.91
C PHE A 310 3.10 -2.80 -20.16
N PHE A 311 2.23 -3.29 -21.04
CA PHE A 311 2.65 -4.05 -22.23
C PHE A 311 2.83 -3.21 -23.51
N THR A 312 2.47 -1.92 -23.49
CA THR A 312 2.61 -1.08 -24.70
C THR A 312 4.04 -1.03 -25.21
N LYS A 313 4.19 -0.97 -26.54
CA LYS A 313 5.45 -0.71 -27.22
C LYS A 313 5.57 0.72 -27.74
N ASP A 314 4.62 1.59 -27.40
CA ASP A 314 4.60 2.97 -27.82
C ASP A 314 5.88 3.69 -27.33
N PRO A 315 6.70 4.28 -28.21
CA PRO A 315 7.95 4.93 -27.85
C PRO A 315 7.76 6.19 -26.99
N ARG A 316 6.54 6.75 -26.96
CA ARG A 316 6.18 7.89 -26.09
C ARG A 316 6.16 7.52 -24.61
N ILE A 317 5.98 6.24 -24.30
CA ILE A 317 5.91 5.71 -22.94
C ILE A 317 7.24 5.07 -22.56
N GLY A 318 7.94 5.70 -21.64
CA GLY A 318 9.19 5.20 -21.10
C GLY A 318 9.01 4.13 -20.03
N LEU A 319 10.13 3.62 -19.54
CA LEU A 319 10.13 2.61 -18.48
C LEU A 319 9.60 3.20 -17.14
N ALA A 320 9.92 4.46 -16.85
CA ALA A 320 9.43 5.15 -15.65
C ALA A 320 7.90 5.19 -15.62
N GLU A 321 7.25 5.59 -16.69
CA GLU A 321 5.79 5.66 -16.74
C GLU A 321 5.13 4.28 -16.55
N LYS A 322 5.76 3.23 -17.09
CA LYS A 322 5.29 1.84 -16.92
C LYS A 322 5.40 1.36 -15.47
N THR A 323 6.43 1.78 -14.73
CA THR A 323 6.58 1.37 -13.32
C THR A 323 5.46 1.89 -12.42
N LEU A 324 4.71 2.93 -12.83
CA LEU A 324 3.55 3.44 -12.08
C LEU A 324 2.40 2.42 -11.99
N THR A 325 2.38 1.42 -12.86
CA THR A 325 1.39 0.33 -12.77
C THR A 325 1.65 -0.60 -11.57
N ILE A 326 2.89 -0.67 -11.09
CA ILE A 326 3.30 -1.55 -9.98
C ILE A 326 2.63 -1.14 -8.65
N PRO A 327 2.76 0.13 -8.17
CA PRO A 327 2.10 0.54 -6.94
C PRO A 327 0.58 0.41 -7.01
N LEU A 328 -0.05 0.67 -8.15
CA LEU A 328 -1.50 0.48 -8.30
C LEU A 328 -1.90 -0.98 -8.18
N ALA A 329 -1.19 -1.90 -8.84
CA ALA A 329 -1.44 -3.32 -8.72
C ALA A 329 -1.27 -3.78 -7.27
N GLY A 330 -0.22 -3.31 -6.60
CA GLY A 330 0.03 -3.62 -5.21
C GLY A 330 -1.04 -3.08 -4.26
N ILE A 331 -1.48 -1.83 -4.43
CA ILE A 331 -2.55 -1.25 -3.59
C ILE A 331 -3.88 -1.97 -3.83
N LEU A 332 -4.23 -2.31 -5.07
CA LEU A 332 -5.43 -3.09 -5.37
C LEU A 332 -5.36 -4.49 -4.73
N LEU A 333 -4.22 -5.17 -4.85
CA LEU A 333 -4.01 -6.47 -4.20
C LEU A 333 -4.07 -6.36 -2.68
N TYR A 334 -3.42 -5.35 -2.09
CA TYR A 334 -3.47 -5.08 -0.66
C TYR A 334 -4.90 -4.84 -0.18
N GLY A 335 -5.68 -4.09 -0.94
CA GLY A 335 -7.08 -3.80 -0.66
C GLY A 335 -8.00 -5.03 -0.62
N MET A 336 -7.58 -6.15 -1.20
CA MET A 336 -8.30 -7.43 -1.06
C MET A 336 -8.16 -8.04 0.35
N PHE A 337 -7.19 -7.57 1.14
CA PHE A 337 -6.91 -8.06 2.49
C PHE A 337 -7.11 -7.00 3.58
N GLU A 338 -7.23 -5.73 3.19
CA GLU A 338 -7.40 -4.60 4.11
C GLU A 338 -8.23 -3.49 3.44
N VAL A 339 -8.82 -2.61 4.26
CA VAL A 339 -9.54 -1.44 3.73
C VAL A 339 -8.55 -0.30 3.57
N VAL A 340 -8.20 0.05 2.33
CA VAL A 340 -7.17 1.06 2.00
C VAL A 340 -7.72 2.16 1.11
N ILE A 341 -8.71 1.84 0.28
CA ILE A 341 -9.36 2.74 -0.65
C ILE A 341 -10.78 2.94 -0.15
N PHE A 342 -11.27 4.17 -0.17
CA PHE A 342 -12.54 4.56 0.40
C PHE A 342 -12.59 4.40 1.93
N THR A 343 -11.45 4.68 2.60
CA THR A 343 -11.26 4.55 4.05
C THR A 343 -11.96 5.64 4.86
N ALA A 344 -12.41 6.71 4.22
CA ALA A 344 -13.09 7.84 4.90
C ALA A 344 -14.26 7.43 5.80
N CYS A 345 -14.73 6.19 5.65
CA CYS A 345 -15.81 5.62 6.44
C CYS A 345 -15.34 4.74 7.61
N GLY A 346 -14.05 4.41 7.70
CA GLY A 346 -13.56 3.38 8.65
C GLY A 346 -12.76 3.88 9.83
N ASP A 347 -11.91 4.87 9.65
CA ASP A 347 -11.02 5.34 10.71
C ASP A 347 -11.35 6.78 11.13
N ARG A 348 -11.58 6.97 12.44
CA ARG A 348 -12.03 8.25 13.02
C ARG A 348 -10.92 9.32 13.05
N ARG A 349 -9.68 8.99 12.67
CA ARG A 349 -8.51 9.81 13.01
C ARG A 349 -7.93 10.63 11.87
N ALA A 350 -8.25 10.34 10.60
CA ALA A 350 -7.72 11.09 9.48
C ALA A 350 -8.78 11.37 8.42
N PRO A 351 -9.16 12.63 8.21
CA PRO A 351 -10.14 13.01 7.17
C PRO A 351 -9.64 12.76 5.75
N THR A 352 -8.33 12.64 5.56
CA THR A 352 -7.71 12.36 4.26
C THR A 352 -6.51 11.45 4.46
N ASP A 353 -6.68 10.17 4.11
CA ASP A 353 -5.57 9.24 4.12
C ASP A 353 -4.70 9.48 2.87
N MET A 354 -3.44 9.85 3.11
CA MET A 354 -2.49 10.07 2.02
C MET A 354 -2.27 8.82 1.16
N ARG A 355 -2.53 7.61 1.67
CA ARG A 355 -2.49 6.36 0.90
C ARG A 355 -3.55 6.37 -0.18
N GLU A 356 -4.77 6.72 0.21
CA GLU A 356 -5.90 6.87 -0.69
C GLU A 356 -5.64 7.97 -1.72
N LEU A 357 -5.16 9.13 -1.28
CA LEU A 357 -4.77 10.22 -2.16
C LEU A 357 -3.68 9.79 -3.15
N SER A 358 -2.64 9.08 -2.68
CA SER A 358 -1.58 8.55 -3.54
C SER A 358 -2.11 7.57 -4.58
N PHE A 359 -3.07 6.71 -4.20
CA PHE A 359 -3.73 5.81 -5.14
C PHE A 359 -4.43 6.59 -6.25
N PHE A 360 -5.26 7.59 -5.92
CA PHE A 360 -5.99 8.35 -6.93
C PHE A 360 -5.09 9.23 -7.79
N ILE A 361 -4.01 9.79 -7.24
CA ILE A 361 -2.99 10.51 -8.01
C ILE A 361 -2.37 9.58 -9.06
N ILE A 362 -1.85 8.44 -8.63
CA ILE A 362 -1.17 7.50 -9.53
C ILE A 362 -2.17 6.93 -10.55
N ALA A 363 -3.39 6.61 -10.12
CA ALA A 363 -4.45 6.13 -11.01
C ALA A 363 -4.79 7.16 -12.10
N GLY A 364 -4.96 8.43 -11.75
CA GLY A 364 -5.22 9.50 -12.70
C GLY A 364 -4.10 9.65 -13.73
N ILE A 365 -2.84 9.60 -13.29
CA ILE A 365 -1.67 9.67 -14.15
C ILE A 365 -1.59 8.47 -15.10
N VAL A 366 -1.81 7.25 -14.59
CA VAL A 366 -1.80 6.01 -15.41
C VAL A 366 -2.93 6.02 -16.43
N LEU A 367 -4.14 6.43 -16.02
CA LEU A 367 -5.27 6.57 -16.94
C LEU A 367 -4.98 7.61 -18.03
N GLY A 368 -4.37 8.74 -17.66
CA GLY A 368 -3.96 9.78 -18.60
C GLY A 368 -2.93 9.29 -19.62
N TYR A 369 -1.86 8.63 -19.20
CA TYR A 369 -0.90 8.02 -20.13
C TYR A 369 -1.54 6.96 -21.02
N SER A 370 -2.38 6.08 -20.43
CA SER A 370 -3.08 5.06 -21.21
C SER A 370 -4.03 5.66 -22.24
N HIS A 371 -4.70 6.78 -21.91
CA HIS A 371 -5.56 7.50 -22.83
C HIS A 371 -4.79 8.08 -24.03
N ASP A 372 -3.58 8.63 -23.80
CA ASP A 372 -2.77 9.25 -24.85
C ASP A 372 -2.30 8.26 -25.94
N ILE A 373 -2.19 6.98 -25.59
CA ILE A 373 -1.74 5.91 -26.49
C ILE A 373 -2.88 5.09 -27.10
N LEU A 374 -4.12 5.35 -26.72
CA LEU A 374 -5.26 4.70 -27.37
C LEU A 374 -5.36 5.12 -28.84
N PRO A 375 -5.70 4.18 -29.73
CA PRO A 375 -5.99 4.52 -31.12
C PRO A 375 -7.13 5.54 -31.14
N LYS A 376 -6.93 6.63 -31.88
CA LYS A 376 -7.96 7.64 -32.08
C LYS A 376 -9.12 6.98 -32.81
N LEU A 377 -10.30 7.04 -32.23
CA LEU A 377 -11.51 6.62 -32.92
C LEU A 377 -11.64 7.46 -34.21
N PRO A 378 -11.76 6.81 -35.38
CA PRO A 378 -11.91 7.54 -36.63
C PRO A 378 -13.17 8.41 -36.56
N GLY A 379 -13.01 9.74 -36.70
CA GLY A 379 -14.11 10.71 -36.72
C GLY A 379 -14.18 11.69 -35.56
N LEU A 380 -13.53 11.45 -34.39
CA LEU A 380 -13.46 12.39 -33.29
C LEU A 380 -12.24 13.33 -33.43
N LYS A 381 -12.43 14.47 -34.10
CA LYS A 381 -11.48 15.59 -34.02
C LYS A 381 -11.56 16.18 -32.60
N ARG A 382 -10.46 16.15 -31.85
CA ARG A 382 -10.35 16.99 -30.64
C ARG A 382 -10.50 18.46 -31.09
N LYS A 383 -11.51 19.15 -30.60
CA LYS A 383 -11.59 20.61 -30.63
C LYS A 383 -10.61 21.19 -29.62
#